data_f1e4dabf4b90184077de9ca6aeae24ae
#
_entry.id   f1e4dabf4b90184077de9ca6aeae24ae
#
_cell.length_a   1.000
_cell.length_b   1.000
_cell.length_c   1.000
_cell.angle_alpha   90.00
_cell.angle_beta   90.00
_cell.angle_gamma   90.00
#
_symmetry.space_group_name_H-M   'P 1'
#
loop_
_entity.id
_entity.type
_entity.pdbx_description
1 polymer ?
#
loop_
_entity_poly.entity_id
_entity_poly.type
_entity_poly.pdbx_seq_one_letter_code
_entity_poly.pdbx_strand_id
1 'polypeptide(L)'
;MIQLETRELEYFIALADELHFGRAAVRLSIAQPALSKAIRRIETRLGVPLFTRSSRHVELTPAGKALQEHGRHALNAVSAAIRHAQRAGDTQAQLRLVLKPGGDAGLLSGLLAAYAHQPDARQVDILFSGPADRTDFLRDGRADVGLLYAPFDDLDGLAHETLLTEDRVAILPAGHRLAGRASVRLPDLDGETLPRWKGVPGGEGTGPEVADVVQLLQMVTVGRMIGVLPRSLVDPLPPGLVCVPVTDAPPSRLVLAWAEQDRRPLVASFVTAALELRGNRKRSGPDEPARAAGGAVTGPPEGLLDAPGDDEPEAPNGRRKQGRWAP
;
A
#
# COMPACT_ATOMS: atom_id res chain seq x y z
N MET A 1 -2.96 21.10 -34.22
CA MET A 1 -3.02 20.59 -32.83
C MET A 1 -2.28 19.24 -32.80
N ILE A 2 -1.23 19.09 -31.98
CA ILE A 2 -0.53 17.80 -31.82
C ILE A 2 -1.47 16.89 -31.03
N GLN A 3 -1.88 15.75 -31.61
CA GLN A 3 -2.80 14.80 -31.00
C GLN A 3 -2.05 13.52 -30.74
N LEU A 4 -1.99 13.11 -29.45
CA LEU A 4 -1.45 11.82 -29.01
C LEU A 4 -2.61 10.94 -28.57
N GLU A 5 -2.70 9.72 -29.10
CA GLU A 5 -3.73 8.76 -28.70
C GLU A 5 -3.37 8.09 -27.38
N THR A 6 -4.38 7.73 -26.56
CA THR A 6 -4.18 7.03 -25.28
C THR A 6 -3.30 5.79 -25.44
N ARG A 7 -3.53 5.00 -26.49
CA ARG A 7 -2.75 3.80 -26.79
C ARG A 7 -1.28 4.09 -27.10
N GLU A 8 -1.00 5.20 -27.76
CA GLU A 8 0.39 5.64 -28.04
C GLU A 8 1.10 6.04 -26.75
N LEU A 9 0.37 6.70 -25.85
CA LEU A 9 0.88 7.06 -24.53
C LEU A 9 1.17 5.80 -23.69
N GLU A 10 0.30 4.79 -23.72
CA GLU A 10 0.55 3.48 -23.08
C GLU A 10 1.82 2.82 -23.62
N TYR A 11 2.03 2.84 -24.94
CA TYR A 11 3.24 2.30 -25.55
C TYR A 11 4.50 3.03 -25.09
N PHE A 12 4.43 4.35 -25.02
CA PHE A 12 5.53 5.17 -24.54
C PHE A 12 5.84 4.87 -23.07
N ILE A 13 4.83 4.87 -22.19
CA ILE A 13 5.00 4.61 -20.76
C ILE A 13 5.56 3.20 -20.53
N ALA A 14 5.04 2.17 -21.20
CA ALA A 14 5.57 0.82 -21.06
C ALA A 14 7.07 0.74 -21.44
N LEU A 15 7.50 1.45 -22.50
CA LEU A 15 8.92 1.50 -22.86
C LEU A 15 9.74 2.32 -21.86
N ALA A 16 9.19 3.41 -21.34
CA ALA A 16 9.84 4.26 -20.35
C ALA A 16 10.09 3.53 -19.02
N ASP A 17 9.17 2.64 -18.63
CA ASP A 17 9.33 1.81 -17.42
C ASP A 17 10.35 0.70 -17.60
N GLU A 18 10.33 0.03 -18.76
CA GLU A 18 11.19 -1.12 -19.03
C GLU A 18 12.60 -0.75 -19.50
N LEU A 19 12.77 0.43 -20.09
CA LEU A 19 13.99 0.87 -20.78
C LEU A 19 14.57 -0.22 -21.71
N HIS A 20 13.69 -1.07 -22.24
CA HIS A 20 14.03 -2.20 -23.09
C HIS A 20 12.90 -2.56 -24.04
N PHE A 21 13.09 -2.35 -25.35
CA PHE A 21 12.04 -2.56 -26.36
C PHE A 21 11.42 -3.97 -26.34
N GLY A 22 12.24 -5.01 -26.15
CA GLY A 22 11.75 -6.40 -26.11
C GLY A 22 10.85 -6.65 -24.90
N ARG A 23 11.24 -6.25 -23.70
CA ARG A 23 10.42 -6.41 -22.48
C ARG A 23 9.14 -5.60 -22.58
N ALA A 24 9.22 -4.36 -23.01
CA ALA A 24 8.06 -3.51 -23.21
C ALA A 24 7.08 -4.09 -24.23
N ALA A 25 7.57 -4.64 -25.33
CA ALA A 25 6.72 -5.28 -26.35
C ALA A 25 6.01 -6.53 -25.80
N VAL A 26 6.71 -7.35 -25.02
CA VAL A 26 6.10 -8.51 -24.32
C VAL A 26 5.03 -8.05 -23.34
N ARG A 27 5.31 -7.04 -22.51
CA ARG A 27 4.33 -6.46 -21.56
C ARG A 27 3.06 -5.96 -22.26
N LEU A 28 3.23 -5.36 -23.45
CA LEU A 28 2.13 -4.83 -24.26
C LEU A 28 1.45 -5.89 -25.16
N SER A 29 1.96 -7.12 -25.16
CA SER A 29 1.49 -8.21 -26.04
C SER A 29 1.51 -7.83 -27.54
N ILE A 30 2.58 -7.12 -28.00
CA ILE A 30 2.78 -6.72 -29.38
C ILE A 30 4.18 -7.11 -29.88
N ALA A 31 4.35 -7.10 -31.21
CA ALA A 31 5.68 -7.30 -31.80
C ALA A 31 6.61 -6.11 -31.54
N GLN A 32 7.87 -6.36 -31.19
CA GLN A 32 8.88 -5.30 -30.96
C GLN A 32 9.01 -4.30 -32.13
N PRO A 33 9.00 -4.71 -33.43
CA PRO A 33 9.04 -3.76 -34.55
C PRO A 33 7.83 -2.79 -34.56
N ALA A 34 6.64 -3.26 -34.13
CA ALA A 34 5.46 -2.42 -34.03
C ALA A 34 5.62 -1.34 -32.96
N LEU A 35 6.11 -1.72 -31.77
CA LEU A 35 6.45 -0.77 -30.72
C LEU A 35 7.47 0.26 -31.19
N SER A 36 8.57 -0.19 -31.80
CA SER A 36 9.62 0.69 -32.33
C SER A 36 9.08 1.71 -33.35
N LYS A 37 8.19 1.26 -34.24
CA LYS A 37 7.52 2.13 -35.23
C LYS A 37 6.59 3.14 -34.55
N ALA A 38 5.84 2.73 -33.52
CA ALA A 38 4.95 3.60 -32.76
C ALA A 38 5.74 4.71 -32.04
N ILE A 39 6.82 4.35 -31.35
CA ILE A 39 7.68 5.35 -30.65
C ILE A 39 8.26 6.36 -31.63
N ARG A 40 8.79 5.91 -32.77
CA ARG A 40 9.31 6.85 -33.80
C ARG A 40 8.24 7.79 -34.30
N ARG A 41 7.01 7.30 -34.49
CA ARG A 41 5.87 8.13 -34.93
C ARG A 41 5.53 9.21 -33.87
N ILE A 42 5.57 8.85 -32.59
CA ILE A 42 5.36 9.79 -31.48
C ILE A 42 6.47 10.86 -31.50
N GLU A 43 7.76 10.46 -31.56
CA GLU A 43 8.89 11.37 -31.61
C GLU A 43 8.83 12.33 -32.82
N THR A 44 8.48 11.81 -34.00
CA THR A 44 8.29 12.63 -35.22
C THR A 44 7.16 13.63 -35.05
N ARG A 45 6.05 13.22 -34.45
CA ARG A 45 4.89 14.10 -34.25
C ARG A 45 5.15 15.20 -33.24
N LEU A 46 5.89 14.87 -32.16
CA LEU A 46 6.30 15.83 -31.13
C LEU A 46 7.48 16.72 -31.57
N GLY A 47 8.23 16.31 -32.57
CA GLY A 47 9.39 17.03 -33.08
C GLY A 47 10.62 16.95 -32.16
N VAL A 48 10.58 16.06 -31.14
CA VAL A 48 11.68 15.88 -30.16
C VAL A 48 11.91 14.40 -29.91
N PRO A 49 13.18 13.95 -29.73
CA PRO A 49 13.46 12.59 -29.30
C PRO A 49 13.04 12.39 -27.83
N LEU A 50 12.41 11.27 -27.55
CA LEU A 50 11.98 10.87 -26.18
C LEU A 50 12.97 9.91 -25.55
N PHE A 51 13.71 9.14 -26.39
CA PHE A 51 14.71 8.19 -25.95
C PHE A 51 16.05 8.44 -26.63
N THR A 52 17.11 8.36 -25.84
CA THR A 52 18.48 8.17 -26.34
C THR A 52 18.72 6.66 -26.50
N ARG A 53 19.21 6.25 -27.68
CA ARG A 53 19.39 4.82 -28.01
C ARG A 53 20.84 4.59 -28.36
N SER A 54 21.47 3.64 -27.69
CA SER A 54 22.75 3.06 -28.09
C SER A 54 22.57 1.55 -28.35
N SER A 55 23.60 0.89 -28.87
CA SER A 55 23.54 -0.57 -29.08
C SER A 55 23.37 -1.38 -27.80
N ARG A 56 23.52 -0.76 -26.62
CA ARG A 56 23.47 -1.43 -25.30
C ARG A 56 22.51 -0.79 -24.31
N HIS A 57 22.06 0.44 -24.54
CA HIS A 57 21.24 1.18 -23.58
C HIS A 57 20.13 1.98 -24.25
N VAL A 58 18.98 2.01 -23.58
CA VAL A 58 17.84 2.90 -23.86
C VAL A 58 17.64 3.76 -22.63
N GLU A 59 17.65 5.08 -22.79
CA GLU A 59 17.48 6.05 -21.70
C GLU A 59 16.49 7.13 -22.10
N LEU A 60 15.77 7.69 -21.13
CA LEU A 60 14.87 8.82 -21.38
C LEU A 60 15.66 10.11 -21.57
N THR A 61 15.28 10.87 -22.59
CA THR A 61 15.69 12.28 -22.72
C THR A 61 14.96 13.14 -21.69
N PRO A 62 15.35 14.42 -21.50
CA PRO A 62 14.57 15.36 -20.70
C PRO A 62 13.09 15.46 -21.16
N ALA A 63 12.85 15.48 -22.47
CA ALA A 63 11.50 15.45 -23.05
C ALA A 63 10.77 14.14 -22.74
N GLY A 64 11.49 13.00 -22.76
CA GLY A 64 10.96 11.70 -22.38
C GLY A 64 10.56 11.66 -20.92
N LYS A 65 11.38 12.19 -20.01
CA LYS A 65 11.02 12.27 -18.57
C LYS A 65 9.77 13.09 -18.31
N ALA A 66 9.68 14.28 -18.94
CA ALA A 66 8.48 15.11 -18.83
C ALA A 66 7.22 14.41 -19.38
N LEU A 67 7.33 13.71 -20.53
CA LEU A 67 6.21 12.95 -21.06
C LEU A 67 5.87 11.72 -20.20
N GLN A 68 6.85 11.09 -19.53
CA GLN A 68 6.59 9.98 -18.61
C GLN A 68 5.75 10.45 -17.41
N GLU A 69 6.14 11.55 -16.78
CA GLU A 69 5.45 12.13 -15.64
C GLU A 69 4.00 12.52 -15.98
N HIS A 70 3.84 13.46 -16.93
CA HIS A 70 2.51 13.96 -17.30
C HIS A 70 1.66 12.92 -18.04
N GLY A 71 2.28 12.04 -18.81
CA GLY A 71 1.61 10.96 -19.51
C GLY A 71 1.01 9.91 -18.58
N ARG A 72 1.69 9.60 -17.48
CA ARG A 72 1.16 8.70 -16.46
C ARG A 72 -0.08 9.30 -15.80
N HIS A 73 -0.05 10.59 -15.46
CA HIS A 73 -1.21 11.30 -14.92
C HIS A 73 -2.40 11.30 -15.89
N ALA A 74 -2.15 11.52 -17.17
CA ALA A 74 -3.19 11.49 -18.20
C ALA A 74 -3.83 10.10 -18.33
N LEU A 75 -3.03 9.03 -18.37
CA LEU A 75 -3.54 7.64 -18.41
C LEU A 75 -4.35 7.29 -17.18
N ASN A 76 -3.89 7.70 -16.00
CA ASN A 76 -4.62 7.50 -14.75
C ASN A 76 -5.96 8.23 -14.76
N ALA A 77 -6.01 9.48 -15.24
CA ALA A 77 -7.24 10.26 -15.37
C ALA A 77 -8.25 9.61 -16.33
N VAL A 78 -7.78 9.09 -17.48
CA VAL A 78 -8.64 8.35 -18.41
C VAL A 78 -9.19 7.07 -17.75
N SER A 79 -8.34 6.31 -17.07
CA SER A 79 -8.75 5.12 -16.34
C SER A 79 -9.79 5.41 -15.26
N ALA A 80 -9.56 6.49 -14.48
CA ALA A 80 -10.51 6.96 -13.47
C ALA A 80 -11.85 7.37 -14.08
N ALA A 81 -11.85 8.12 -15.19
CA ALA A 81 -13.07 8.52 -15.88
C ALA A 81 -13.90 7.32 -16.34
N ILE A 82 -13.25 6.30 -16.92
CA ILE A 82 -13.91 5.06 -17.34
C ILE A 82 -14.54 4.34 -16.13
N ARG A 83 -13.78 4.17 -15.05
CA ARG A 83 -14.26 3.50 -13.82
C ARG A 83 -15.40 4.26 -13.16
N HIS A 84 -15.33 5.58 -13.11
CA HIS A 84 -16.41 6.41 -12.56
C HIS A 84 -17.67 6.31 -13.42
N ALA A 85 -17.55 6.34 -14.76
CA ALA A 85 -18.69 6.16 -15.65
C ALA A 85 -19.35 4.77 -15.47
N GLN A 86 -18.55 3.71 -15.36
CA GLN A 86 -19.04 2.35 -15.10
C GLN A 86 -19.80 2.22 -13.77
N ARG A 87 -19.39 2.99 -12.74
CA ARG A 87 -20.01 2.98 -11.40
C ARG A 87 -21.18 3.94 -11.26
N ALA A 88 -21.29 4.96 -12.12
CA ALA A 88 -22.35 5.97 -12.01
C ALA A 88 -23.76 5.40 -12.14
N GLY A 89 -23.92 4.23 -12.78
CA GLY A 89 -25.18 3.50 -12.88
C GLY A 89 -25.45 2.53 -11.72
N ASP A 90 -24.48 2.34 -10.80
CA ASP A 90 -24.64 1.40 -9.69
C ASP A 90 -25.19 2.10 -8.45
N THR A 91 -26.44 1.84 -8.14
CA THR A 91 -27.13 2.38 -6.93
C THR A 91 -26.58 1.79 -5.63
N GLN A 92 -25.78 0.72 -5.70
CA GLN A 92 -25.12 0.05 -4.58
C GLN A 92 -23.60 0.36 -4.56
N ALA A 93 -23.16 1.43 -5.21
CA ALA A 93 -21.75 1.78 -5.27
C ALA A 93 -21.12 1.83 -3.86
N GLN A 94 -20.15 0.95 -3.63
CA GLN A 94 -19.38 0.89 -2.38
C GLN A 94 -18.27 1.95 -2.40
N LEU A 95 -17.90 2.46 -1.22
CA LEU A 95 -16.69 3.26 -1.08
C LEU A 95 -15.48 2.30 -0.98
N ARG A 96 -14.45 2.53 -1.76
CA ARG A 96 -13.23 1.71 -1.77
C ARG A 96 -12.11 2.40 -1.04
N LEU A 97 -11.66 1.80 0.05
CA LEU A 97 -10.55 2.27 0.86
C LEU A 97 -9.30 1.42 0.60
N VAL A 98 -8.22 2.03 0.11
CA VAL A 98 -6.94 1.35 -0.04
C VAL A 98 -5.99 1.66 1.12
N LEU A 99 -5.32 0.62 1.63
CA LEU A 99 -4.26 0.75 2.63
C LEU A 99 -3.26 -0.40 2.53
N LYS A 100 -2.10 -0.25 3.17
CA LYS A 100 -1.20 -1.39 3.39
C LYS A 100 -1.69 -2.22 4.57
N PRO A 101 -1.44 -3.54 4.60
CA PRO A 101 -1.72 -4.36 5.77
C PRO A 101 -1.05 -3.79 7.03
N GLY A 102 -1.81 -3.61 8.12
CA GLY A 102 -1.33 -3.01 9.37
C GLY A 102 -0.95 -1.53 9.29
N GLY A 103 -1.34 -0.84 8.22
CA GLY A 103 -0.96 0.56 7.98
C GLY A 103 -2.02 1.59 8.35
N ASP A 104 -2.89 1.28 9.27
CA ASP A 104 -4.00 2.13 9.72
C ASP A 104 -3.74 2.81 11.08
N ALA A 105 -2.63 2.50 11.74
CA ALA A 105 -2.31 3.00 13.09
C ALA A 105 -3.46 2.78 14.11
N GLY A 106 -4.21 1.69 13.97
CA GLY A 106 -5.37 1.39 14.80
C GLY A 106 -6.57 2.31 14.59
N LEU A 107 -6.59 3.09 13.48
CA LEU A 107 -7.69 4.02 13.19
C LEU A 107 -8.84 3.39 12.41
N LEU A 108 -8.61 2.26 11.72
CA LEU A 108 -9.56 1.71 10.75
C LEU A 108 -10.93 1.45 11.36
N SER A 109 -11.00 0.77 12.50
CA SER A 109 -12.27 0.47 13.16
C SER A 109 -13.06 1.72 13.54
N GLY A 110 -12.35 2.73 14.09
CA GLY A 110 -12.96 4.02 14.44
C GLY A 110 -13.42 4.81 13.22
N LEU A 111 -12.66 4.78 12.13
CA LEU A 111 -13.01 5.42 10.85
C LEU A 111 -14.27 4.80 10.25
N LEU A 112 -14.35 3.46 10.21
CA LEU A 112 -15.50 2.75 9.68
C LEU A 112 -16.75 3.02 10.53
N ALA A 113 -16.62 3.01 11.87
CA ALA A 113 -17.70 3.32 12.77
C ALA A 113 -18.18 4.77 12.61
N ALA A 114 -17.29 5.74 12.56
CA ALA A 114 -17.64 7.15 12.35
C ALA A 114 -18.31 7.37 10.99
N TYR A 115 -17.81 6.74 9.93
CA TYR A 115 -18.38 6.84 8.60
C TYR A 115 -19.79 6.23 8.52
N ALA A 116 -20.03 5.10 9.18
CA ALA A 116 -21.35 4.45 9.18
C ALA A 116 -22.49 5.34 9.72
N HIS A 117 -22.15 6.39 10.47
CA HIS A 117 -23.13 7.37 10.98
C HIS A 117 -23.35 8.56 10.04
N GLN A 118 -22.61 8.66 8.93
CA GLN A 118 -22.79 9.74 7.97
C GLN A 118 -24.01 9.51 7.06
N PRO A 119 -24.72 10.57 6.65
CA PRO A 119 -25.96 10.44 5.84
C PRO A 119 -25.74 9.71 4.51
N ASP A 120 -24.58 9.92 3.88
CA ASP A 120 -24.23 9.31 2.60
C ASP A 120 -23.35 8.07 2.73
N ALA A 121 -23.31 7.47 3.93
CA ALA A 121 -22.53 6.28 4.19
C ALA A 121 -22.95 5.12 3.25
N ARG A 122 -21.92 4.45 2.72
CA ARG A 122 -22.07 3.22 1.92
C ARG A 122 -21.20 2.13 2.54
N GLN A 123 -21.41 0.90 2.13
CA GLN A 123 -20.48 -0.17 2.47
C GLN A 123 -19.07 0.19 2.02
N VAL A 124 -18.08 -0.09 2.88
CA VAL A 124 -16.66 0.14 2.58
C VAL A 124 -16.03 -1.18 2.14
N ASP A 125 -15.50 -1.19 0.93
CA ASP A 125 -14.67 -2.27 0.39
C ASP A 125 -13.20 -1.95 0.70
N ILE A 126 -12.52 -2.84 1.42
CA ILE A 126 -11.13 -2.62 1.87
C ILE A 126 -10.18 -3.32 0.89
N LEU A 127 -9.33 -2.53 0.27
CA LEU A 127 -8.33 -2.98 -0.68
C LEU A 127 -6.94 -2.94 -0.05
N PHE A 128 -6.23 -4.06 -0.07
CA PHE A 128 -4.84 -4.10 0.36
C PHE A 128 -3.91 -4.00 -0.83
N SER A 129 -2.88 -3.16 -0.71
CA SER A 129 -1.92 -2.93 -1.78
C SER A 129 -0.48 -2.87 -1.23
N GLY A 130 0.47 -3.21 -2.10
CA GLY A 130 1.90 -3.09 -1.83
C GLY A 130 2.40 -1.64 -1.75
N PRO A 131 3.71 -1.43 -1.45
CA PRO A 131 4.25 -0.09 -1.21
C PRO A 131 4.14 0.87 -2.39
N ALA A 132 4.26 0.38 -3.63
CA ALA A 132 4.35 1.23 -4.83
C ALA A 132 3.00 1.56 -5.47
N ASP A 133 1.92 0.84 -5.13
CA ASP A 133 0.70 0.85 -5.93
C ASP A 133 -0.45 1.66 -5.32
N ARG A 134 -0.40 2.00 -4.03
CA ARG A 134 -1.53 2.61 -3.30
C ARG A 134 -1.98 3.94 -3.90
N THR A 135 -1.03 4.78 -4.24
CA THR A 135 -1.31 6.10 -4.84
C THR A 135 -1.88 5.96 -6.24
N ASP A 136 -1.43 4.96 -7.00
CA ASP A 136 -2.00 4.66 -8.31
C ASP A 136 -3.44 4.16 -8.23
N PHE A 137 -3.82 3.43 -7.16
CA PHE A 137 -5.22 3.04 -6.93
C PHE A 137 -6.14 4.25 -6.79
N LEU A 138 -5.66 5.34 -6.18
CA LEU A 138 -6.40 6.58 -6.06
C LEU A 138 -6.42 7.34 -7.38
N ARG A 139 -5.27 7.46 -8.04
CA ARG A 139 -5.12 8.23 -9.27
C ARG A 139 -5.91 7.62 -10.43
N ASP A 140 -5.94 6.30 -10.54
CA ASP A 140 -6.66 5.60 -11.62
C ASP A 140 -8.09 5.20 -11.24
N GLY A 141 -8.57 5.54 -10.04
CA GLY A 141 -9.92 5.30 -9.58
C GLY A 141 -10.24 3.85 -9.19
N ARG A 142 -9.23 2.98 -8.96
CA ARG A 142 -9.45 1.67 -8.33
C ARG A 142 -9.91 1.80 -6.89
N ALA A 143 -9.40 2.80 -6.16
CA ALA A 143 -9.86 3.18 -4.83
C ALA A 143 -10.39 4.62 -4.84
N ASP A 144 -11.25 4.93 -3.89
CA ASP A 144 -11.86 6.24 -3.72
C ASP A 144 -11.10 7.06 -2.66
N VAL A 145 -10.67 6.41 -1.60
CA VAL A 145 -9.86 6.98 -0.50
C VAL A 145 -8.74 6.02 -0.12
N GLY A 146 -7.68 6.54 0.51
CA GLY A 146 -6.54 5.73 0.93
C GLY A 146 -5.91 6.21 2.23
N LEU A 147 -5.44 5.26 3.05
CA LEU A 147 -4.55 5.55 4.18
C LEU A 147 -3.10 5.39 3.72
N LEU A 148 -2.40 6.51 3.68
CA LEU A 148 -1.04 6.63 3.14
C LEU A 148 -0.09 7.20 4.20
N TYR A 149 1.20 6.93 4.04
CA TYR A 149 2.24 7.45 4.93
C TYR A 149 3.16 8.44 4.21
N ALA A 150 3.06 9.72 4.56
CA ALA A 150 4.01 10.71 4.10
C ALA A 150 5.26 10.75 5.03
N PRO A 151 6.47 10.86 4.47
CA PRO A 151 6.82 11.16 3.08
C PRO A 151 7.03 9.92 2.19
N PHE A 152 6.68 8.70 2.62
CA PHE A 152 6.98 7.46 1.91
C PHE A 152 6.11 7.23 0.67
N ASP A 153 4.82 7.60 0.77
CA ASP A 153 3.91 7.55 -0.36
C ASP A 153 3.94 8.90 -1.09
N ASP A 154 4.00 8.85 -2.42
CA ASP A 154 3.93 10.04 -3.26
C ASP A 154 2.49 10.57 -3.32
N LEU A 155 2.28 11.78 -2.81
CA LEU A 155 0.96 12.44 -2.72
C LEU A 155 0.66 13.38 -3.89
N ASP A 156 1.50 13.42 -4.91
CA ASP A 156 1.28 14.30 -6.06
C ASP A 156 -0.05 14.00 -6.77
N GLY A 157 -0.83 15.06 -7.06
CA GLY A 157 -2.18 14.96 -7.63
C GLY A 157 -3.25 14.38 -6.69
N LEU A 158 -2.95 14.26 -5.39
CA LEU A 158 -3.89 13.82 -4.36
C LEU A 158 -4.16 14.91 -3.33
N ALA A 159 -5.43 15.18 -3.06
CA ALA A 159 -5.83 15.90 -1.87
C ALA A 159 -5.66 14.99 -0.65
N HIS A 160 -5.29 15.55 0.49
CA HIS A 160 -5.10 14.75 1.70
C HIS A 160 -5.31 15.53 2.99
N GLU A 161 -5.66 14.81 4.05
CA GLU A 161 -5.76 15.31 5.42
C GLU A 161 -4.89 14.45 6.35
N THR A 162 -4.09 15.10 7.20
CA THR A 162 -3.26 14.39 8.17
C THR A 162 -4.13 13.92 9.34
N LEU A 163 -4.18 12.62 9.57
CA LEU A 163 -4.90 12.01 10.69
C LEU A 163 -4.05 11.86 11.94
N LEU A 164 -2.78 11.48 11.75
CA LEU A 164 -1.83 11.23 12.82
C LEU A 164 -0.43 11.70 12.39
N THR A 165 0.32 12.28 13.32
CA THR A 165 1.75 12.51 13.19
C THR A 165 2.44 11.74 14.30
N GLU A 166 3.45 10.96 13.95
CA GLU A 166 4.16 10.08 14.89
C GLU A 166 5.66 10.07 14.63
N ASP A 167 6.42 9.88 15.71
CA ASP A 167 7.85 9.74 15.64
C ASP A 167 8.25 8.38 15.06
N ARG A 168 9.48 8.29 14.58
CA ARG A 168 10.06 7.05 14.09
C ARG A 168 10.84 6.35 15.18
N VAL A 169 10.85 5.02 15.08
CA VAL A 169 11.63 4.16 15.97
C VAL A 169 12.59 3.29 15.15
N ALA A 170 13.77 3.08 15.68
CA ALA A 170 14.68 2.03 15.21
C ALA A 170 14.21 0.70 15.76
N ILE A 171 14.01 -0.29 14.87
CA ILE A 171 13.63 -1.65 15.21
C ILE A 171 14.91 -2.49 15.17
N LEU A 172 15.26 -3.04 16.33
CA LEU A 172 16.54 -3.70 16.55
C LEU A 172 16.33 -5.09 17.18
N PRO A 173 17.20 -6.07 16.89
CA PRO A 173 17.28 -7.26 17.74
C PRO A 173 17.55 -6.89 19.20
N ALA A 174 16.98 -7.61 20.17
CA ALA A 174 17.17 -7.31 21.59
C ALA A 174 18.65 -7.35 22.03
N GLY A 175 19.50 -8.14 21.36
CA GLY A 175 20.95 -8.20 21.60
C GLY A 175 21.78 -7.13 20.84
N HIS A 176 21.14 -6.22 20.13
CA HIS A 176 21.85 -5.20 19.35
C HIS A 176 22.55 -4.15 20.27
N ARG A 177 23.72 -3.64 19.84
CA ARG A 177 24.51 -2.64 20.61
C ARG A 177 23.73 -1.38 21.05
N LEU A 178 22.68 -1.03 20.31
CA LEU A 178 21.84 0.14 20.58
C LEU A 178 20.53 -0.21 21.31
N ALA A 179 20.21 -1.48 21.51
CA ALA A 179 18.92 -1.92 22.06
C ALA A 179 18.63 -1.40 23.49
N GLY A 180 19.66 -1.16 24.27
CA GLY A 180 19.54 -0.62 25.64
C GLY A 180 19.54 0.91 25.75
N ARG A 181 19.59 1.63 24.63
CA ARG A 181 19.58 3.10 24.67
C ARG A 181 18.16 3.66 24.83
N ALA A 182 18.03 4.76 25.57
CA ALA A 182 16.74 5.47 25.71
C ALA A 182 16.29 6.11 24.38
N SER A 183 17.25 6.53 23.55
CA SER A 183 17.03 7.04 22.20
C SER A 183 18.32 6.96 21.38
N VAL A 184 18.19 7.09 20.07
CA VAL A 184 19.29 7.18 19.10
C VAL A 184 19.03 8.33 18.13
N ARG A 185 20.09 8.72 17.40
CA ARG A 185 20.01 9.64 16.27
C ARG A 185 20.35 8.90 14.96
N LEU A 186 19.96 9.43 13.83
CA LEU A 186 20.30 8.84 12.52
C LEU A 186 21.80 8.55 12.35
N PRO A 187 22.76 9.42 12.75
CA PRO A 187 24.18 9.09 12.68
C PRO A 187 24.61 7.92 13.57
N ASP A 188 23.88 7.60 14.65
CA ASP A 188 24.18 6.41 15.47
C ASP A 188 23.90 5.10 14.72
N LEU A 189 23.13 5.17 13.62
CA LEU A 189 22.77 4.06 12.76
C LEU A 189 23.72 3.92 11.54
N ASP A 190 24.74 4.78 11.44
CA ASP A 190 25.72 4.68 10.38
C ASP A 190 26.44 3.33 10.41
N GLY A 191 26.59 2.71 9.25
CA GLY A 191 27.18 1.38 9.11
C GLY A 191 26.18 0.22 9.36
N GLU A 192 24.96 0.50 9.80
CA GLU A 192 23.91 -0.54 9.91
C GLU A 192 23.32 -0.86 8.54
N THR A 193 22.85 -2.08 8.39
CA THR A 193 22.17 -2.52 7.16
C THR A 193 20.70 -2.09 7.22
N LEU A 194 20.28 -1.18 6.35
CA LEU A 194 18.91 -0.72 6.20
C LEU A 194 18.22 -1.38 5.00
N PRO A 195 16.90 -1.61 5.04
CA PRO A 195 16.18 -2.24 3.93
C PRO A 195 16.13 -1.35 2.70
N ARG A 196 16.08 -1.98 1.53
CA ARG A 196 15.59 -1.34 0.30
C ARG A 196 14.13 -1.74 0.12
N TRP A 197 13.25 -0.75 -0.05
CA TRP A 197 11.83 -1.01 -0.22
C TRP A 197 11.52 -1.32 -1.69
N LYS A 198 10.87 -2.45 -1.94
CA LYS A 198 10.47 -2.86 -3.28
C LYS A 198 9.53 -1.82 -3.91
N GLY A 199 9.87 -1.38 -5.12
CA GLY A 199 9.06 -0.42 -5.87
C GLY A 199 9.15 1.04 -5.37
N VAL A 200 10.02 1.35 -4.39
CA VAL A 200 10.28 2.73 -3.94
C VAL A 200 11.61 3.20 -4.56
N PRO A 201 11.58 4.10 -5.56
CA PRO A 201 12.79 4.66 -6.14
C PRO A 201 13.60 5.44 -5.09
N GLY A 202 14.93 5.30 -5.09
CA GLY A 202 15.81 6.08 -4.21
C GLY A 202 15.79 5.64 -2.74
N GLY A 203 15.28 4.47 -2.42
CA GLY A 203 15.42 3.89 -1.09
C GLY A 203 16.90 3.77 -0.71
N GLU A 204 17.33 4.55 0.30
CA GLU A 204 18.74 4.72 0.69
C GLU A 204 19.35 3.48 1.40
N GLY A 205 18.61 2.36 1.45
CA GLY A 205 19.07 1.15 2.13
C GLY A 205 20.18 0.42 1.39
N THR A 206 21.18 -0.05 2.14
CA THR A 206 22.28 -0.88 1.60
C THR A 206 21.98 -2.38 1.65
N GLY A 207 20.88 -2.74 2.31
CA GLY A 207 20.49 -4.11 2.60
C GLY A 207 19.62 -4.79 1.51
N PRO A 208 19.12 -5.98 1.83
CA PRO A 208 18.20 -6.69 0.97
C PRO A 208 16.90 -5.90 0.69
N GLU A 209 16.31 -6.19 -0.46
CA GLU A 209 15.00 -5.66 -0.82
C GLU A 209 13.91 -6.37 0.01
N VAL A 210 12.98 -5.58 0.55
CA VAL A 210 11.81 -6.06 1.29
C VAL A 210 10.52 -5.51 0.67
N ALA A 211 9.49 -6.35 0.62
CA ALA A 211 8.22 -5.96 0.03
C ALA A 211 7.26 -5.31 1.04
N ASP A 212 7.39 -5.64 2.33
CA ASP A 212 6.49 -5.16 3.38
C ASP A 212 7.16 -5.18 4.78
N VAL A 213 6.42 -4.67 5.76
CA VAL A 213 6.89 -4.60 7.15
C VAL A 213 7.09 -5.98 7.77
N VAL A 214 6.29 -6.98 7.37
CA VAL A 214 6.41 -8.35 7.91
C VAL A 214 7.75 -8.95 7.50
N GLN A 215 8.12 -8.84 6.22
CA GLN A 215 9.44 -9.27 5.75
C GLN A 215 10.57 -8.52 6.45
N LEU A 216 10.42 -7.18 6.63
CA LEU A 216 11.41 -6.42 7.38
C LEU A 216 11.58 -6.97 8.79
N LEU A 217 10.50 -7.15 9.55
CA LEU A 217 10.55 -7.64 10.93
C LEU A 217 11.21 -9.02 11.03
N GLN A 218 10.93 -9.93 10.08
CA GLN A 218 11.60 -11.23 10.02
C GLN A 218 13.11 -11.08 9.78
N MET A 219 13.52 -10.20 8.86
CA MET A 219 14.94 -9.98 8.59
C MET A 219 15.66 -9.32 9.77
N VAL A 220 14.98 -8.43 10.51
CA VAL A 220 15.50 -7.85 11.75
C VAL A 220 15.63 -8.92 12.84
N THR A 221 14.62 -9.80 12.99
CA THR A 221 14.65 -10.89 13.98
C THR A 221 15.86 -11.83 13.80
N VAL A 222 16.24 -12.11 12.55
CA VAL A 222 17.42 -12.94 12.27
C VAL A 222 18.73 -12.14 12.19
N GLY A 223 18.73 -10.85 12.59
CA GLY A 223 19.91 -10.00 12.67
C GLY A 223 20.55 -9.63 11.33
N ARG A 224 19.78 -9.65 10.25
CA ARG A 224 20.29 -9.31 8.90
C ARG A 224 20.23 -7.85 8.56
N MET A 225 19.41 -7.09 9.26
CA MET A 225 19.24 -5.63 9.08
C MET A 225 18.57 -5.03 10.31
N ILE A 226 18.46 -3.71 10.30
CA ILE A 226 17.62 -2.94 11.21
C ILE A 226 16.55 -2.21 10.39
N GLY A 227 15.52 -1.67 11.06
CA GLY A 227 14.49 -0.84 10.41
C GLY A 227 14.33 0.51 11.10
N VAL A 228 13.89 1.53 10.36
CA VAL A 228 13.45 2.81 10.92
C VAL A 228 12.06 3.10 10.38
N LEU A 229 11.04 2.95 11.22
CA LEU A 229 9.63 3.03 10.84
C LEU A 229 8.81 3.89 11.82
N PRO A 230 7.64 4.37 11.41
CA PRO A 230 6.60 4.85 12.32
C PRO A 230 6.29 3.80 13.38
N ARG A 231 6.13 4.23 14.65
CA ARG A 231 5.89 3.31 15.76
C ARG A 231 4.65 2.44 15.56
N SER A 232 3.57 3.02 15.04
CA SER A 232 2.30 2.31 14.82
C SER A 232 2.40 1.11 13.87
N LEU A 233 3.39 1.11 12.96
CA LEU A 233 3.59 0.00 12.01
C LEU A 233 4.21 -1.24 12.64
N VAL A 234 4.69 -1.15 13.87
CA VAL A 234 5.41 -2.20 14.58
C VAL A 234 4.79 -2.53 15.94
N ASP A 235 3.56 -2.14 16.13
CA ASP A 235 2.78 -2.46 17.32
C ASP A 235 1.63 -3.44 16.95
N PRO A 236 1.57 -4.66 17.53
CA PRO A 236 2.48 -5.20 18.56
C PRO A 236 3.85 -5.63 18.01
N LEU A 237 4.89 -5.37 18.79
CA LEU A 237 6.26 -5.75 18.43
C LEU A 237 6.50 -7.24 18.63
N PRO A 238 7.07 -7.97 17.65
CA PRO A 238 7.43 -9.37 17.81
C PRO A 238 8.44 -9.62 18.95
N PRO A 239 8.35 -10.76 19.65
CA PRO A 239 9.33 -11.13 20.68
C PRO A 239 10.77 -11.13 20.13
N GLY A 240 11.72 -10.70 20.95
CA GLY A 240 13.14 -10.63 20.59
C GLY A 240 13.54 -9.38 19.82
N LEU A 241 12.62 -8.47 19.54
CA LEU A 241 12.87 -7.16 18.99
C LEU A 241 12.65 -6.07 20.03
N VAL A 242 13.29 -4.92 19.83
CA VAL A 242 13.09 -3.70 20.62
C VAL A 242 12.91 -2.50 19.70
N CYS A 243 12.14 -1.51 20.16
CA CYS A 243 12.00 -0.22 19.50
C CYS A 243 12.75 0.84 20.30
N VAL A 244 13.65 1.55 19.63
CA VAL A 244 14.40 2.68 20.22
C VAL A 244 14.01 3.95 19.47
N PRO A 245 13.52 5.03 20.15
CA PRO A 245 13.17 6.29 19.51
C PRO A 245 14.32 6.89 18.71
N VAL A 246 14.05 7.40 17.50
CA VAL A 246 15.03 8.12 16.67
C VAL A 246 14.70 9.61 16.71
N THR A 247 15.48 10.39 17.46
CA THR A 247 15.11 11.76 17.87
C THR A 247 15.28 12.82 16.79
N ASP A 248 16.08 12.58 15.75
CA ASP A 248 16.34 13.50 14.64
C ASP A 248 15.75 13.01 13.29
N ALA A 249 15.06 11.89 13.30
CA ALA A 249 14.33 11.45 12.12
C ALA A 249 13.10 12.33 11.88
N PRO A 250 12.84 12.79 10.63
CA PRO A 250 11.61 13.50 10.33
C PRO A 250 10.39 12.65 10.71
N PRO A 251 9.36 13.23 11.34
CA PRO A 251 8.17 12.49 11.73
C PRO A 251 7.43 11.93 10.52
N SER A 252 6.74 10.83 10.72
CA SER A 252 5.84 10.25 9.72
C SER A 252 4.42 10.75 9.94
N ARG A 253 3.70 10.96 8.85
CA ARG A 253 2.29 11.36 8.90
C ARG A 253 1.44 10.28 8.25
N LEU A 254 0.48 9.74 8.99
CA LEU A 254 -0.60 8.97 8.41
C LEU A 254 -1.64 9.95 7.86
N VAL A 255 -1.91 9.89 6.58
CA VAL A 255 -2.85 10.77 5.89
C VAL A 255 -3.99 9.97 5.28
N LEU A 256 -5.20 10.53 5.31
CA LEU A 256 -6.29 10.12 4.44
C LEU A 256 -6.14 10.90 3.13
N ALA A 257 -6.04 10.21 2.00
CA ALA A 257 -5.86 10.81 0.69
C ALA A 257 -6.95 10.37 -0.30
N TRP A 258 -7.24 11.21 -1.28
CA TRP A 258 -8.19 10.96 -2.38
C TRP A 258 -7.78 11.74 -3.62
N ALA A 259 -8.33 11.41 -4.79
CA ALA A 259 -8.05 12.15 -6.01
C ALA A 259 -8.48 13.62 -5.85
N GLU A 260 -7.60 14.58 -6.17
CA GLU A 260 -7.83 16.01 -5.93
C GLU A 260 -9.12 16.54 -6.56
N GLN A 261 -9.52 16.00 -7.72
CA GLN A 261 -10.73 16.40 -8.43
C GLN A 261 -12.00 15.67 -7.95
N ASP A 262 -11.91 14.69 -7.05
CA ASP A 262 -13.08 13.93 -6.58
C ASP A 262 -13.93 14.78 -5.65
N ARG A 263 -15.18 15.01 -6.04
CA ARG A 263 -16.17 15.81 -5.30
C ARG A 263 -17.41 15.00 -4.93
N ARG A 264 -17.35 13.66 -5.04
CA ARG A 264 -18.51 12.81 -4.75
C ARG A 264 -18.90 12.86 -3.28
N PRO A 265 -20.22 12.93 -2.96
CA PRO A 265 -20.69 13.02 -1.57
C PRO A 265 -20.14 11.91 -0.66
N LEU A 266 -20.06 10.67 -1.16
CA LEU A 266 -19.56 9.53 -0.38
C LEU A 266 -18.09 9.72 0.07
N VAL A 267 -17.23 10.34 -0.78
CA VAL A 267 -15.84 10.66 -0.43
C VAL A 267 -15.80 11.80 0.58
N ALA A 268 -16.56 12.86 0.35
CA ALA A 268 -16.65 14.00 1.28
C ALA A 268 -17.13 13.58 2.67
N SER A 269 -18.14 12.69 2.74
CA SER A 269 -18.64 12.12 4.00
C SER A 269 -17.58 11.28 4.72
N PHE A 270 -16.79 10.50 4.00
CA PHE A 270 -15.70 9.74 4.62
C PHE A 270 -14.61 10.65 5.17
N VAL A 271 -14.23 11.69 4.42
CA VAL A 271 -13.27 12.71 4.88
C VAL A 271 -13.79 13.42 6.14
N THR A 272 -15.08 13.79 6.17
CA THR A 272 -15.70 14.41 7.34
C THR A 272 -15.61 13.50 8.57
N ALA A 273 -16.00 12.23 8.43
CA ALA A 273 -15.91 11.24 9.52
C ALA A 273 -14.47 11.08 10.04
N ALA A 274 -13.48 11.09 9.16
CA ALA A 274 -12.08 11.00 9.53
C ALA A 274 -11.60 12.23 10.31
N LEU A 275 -12.04 13.43 9.93
CA LEU A 275 -11.70 14.67 10.63
C LEU A 275 -12.36 14.75 12.01
N GLU A 276 -13.59 14.28 12.15
CA GLU A 276 -14.29 14.16 13.43
C GLU A 276 -13.58 13.19 14.37
N LEU A 277 -13.18 12.02 13.88
CA LEU A 277 -12.38 11.05 14.65
C LEU A 277 -11.06 11.67 15.13
N ARG A 278 -10.33 12.36 14.24
CA ARG A 278 -9.11 13.09 14.60
C ARG A 278 -9.35 14.12 15.70
N GLY A 279 -10.44 14.88 15.59
CA GLY A 279 -10.80 15.90 16.58
C GLY A 279 -11.11 15.31 17.95
N ASN A 280 -11.78 14.17 18.01
CA ASN A 280 -12.12 13.46 19.25
C ASN A 280 -10.85 12.91 19.93
N ARG A 281 -9.94 12.29 19.18
CA ARG A 281 -8.64 11.80 19.74
C ARG A 281 -7.79 12.91 20.34
N LYS A 282 -7.75 14.09 19.73
CA LYS A 282 -7.02 15.24 20.28
C LYS A 282 -7.62 15.74 21.61
N ARG A 283 -8.93 15.56 21.83
CA ARG A 283 -9.62 15.93 23.07
C ARG A 283 -9.43 14.92 24.19
N SER A 284 -9.29 13.63 23.85
CA SER A 284 -9.14 12.52 24.81
C SER A 284 -7.71 12.31 25.32
N GLY A 285 -6.69 13.05 24.80
CA GLY A 285 -5.28 12.90 25.19
C GLY A 285 -4.61 11.65 24.59
N PRO A 286 -3.25 11.56 24.62
CA PRO A 286 -2.51 10.47 23.96
C PRO A 286 -2.49 9.13 24.72
N ASP A 287 -3.14 8.98 25.88
CA ASP A 287 -3.06 7.76 26.70
C ASP A 287 -4.42 7.34 27.30
N GLU A 288 -5.26 6.71 26.45
CA GLU A 288 -6.15 5.69 26.96
C GLU A 288 -6.13 4.52 25.96
N PRO A 289 -5.45 3.39 26.30
CA PRO A 289 -5.59 2.18 25.49
C PRO A 289 -7.07 1.82 25.50
N ALA A 290 -7.65 1.60 24.33
CA ALA A 290 -9.00 1.13 24.16
C ALA A 290 -9.21 -0.07 25.10
N ARG A 291 -9.82 0.14 26.24
CA ARG A 291 -10.32 -0.95 27.09
C ARG A 291 -11.27 -1.72 26.20
N ALA A 292 -10.82 -2.91 25.81
CA ALA A 292 -11.68 -3.92 25.24
C ALA A 292 -12.93 -3.97 26.11
N ALA A 293 -14.06 -3.59 25.56
CA ALA A 293 -15.35 -3.92 26.13
C ALA A 293 -15.44 -5.44 26.10
N GLY A 294 -14.95 -6.06 27.18
CA GLY A 294 -15.14 -7.46 27.49
C GLY A 294 -16.64 -7.64 27.74
N GLY A 295 -17.38 -7.86 26.68
CA GLY A 295 -18.71 -8.45 26.76
C GLY A 295 -18.52 -9.85 27.33
N ALA A 296 -19.00 -10.06 28.55
CA ALA A 296 -19.10 -11.35 29.19
C ALA A 296 -19.80 -12.30 28.21
N VAL A 297 -19.05 -13.27 27.70
CA VAL A 297 -19.62 -14.44 27.07
C VAL A 297 -20.25 -15.24 28.20
N THR A 298 -21.56 -15.07 28.39
CA THR A 298 -22.36 -16.00 29.17
C THR A 298 -22.33 -17.33 28.45
N GLY A 299 -21.72 -18.33 29.10
CA GLY A 299 -21.69 -19.70 28.65
C GLY A 299 -23.11 -20.27 28.46
N PRO A 300 -23.26 -21.31 27.65
CA PRO A 300 -24.56 -21.97 27.47
C PRO A 300 -25.02 -22.64 28.78
N PRO A 301 -26.36 -22.71 29.02
CA PRO A 301 -26.87 -23.35 30.22
C PRO A 301 -26.58 -24.84 30.23
N GLU A 302 -26.01 -25.32 31.32
CA GLU A 302 -25.94 -26.75 31.66
C GLU A 302 -27.39 -27.28 31.83
N GLY A 303 -27.62 -28.44 31.22
CA GLY A 303 -28.76 -29.30 31.55
C GLY A 303 -29.42 -29.96 30.36
N LEU A 304 -29.02 -31.13 30.01
CA LEU A 304 -29.80 -32.35 29.87
C LEU A 304 -28.92 -33.51 29.43
N LEU A 305 -28.43 -34.28 30.41
CA LEU A 305 -28.00 -35.63 30.20
C LEU A 305 -29.22 -36.51 30.26
N ASP A 306 -29.56 -37.22 29.20
CA ASP A 306 -30.20 -38.55 29.27
C ASP A 306 -29.80 -39.32 27.99
N ALA A 307 -29.05 -40.37 28.17
CA ALA A 307 -28.91 -41.52 27.26
C ALA A 307 -30.05 -42.49 27.56
N PRO A 308 -30.46 -43.47 26.71
CA PRO A 308 -29.55 -44.52 26.19
C PRO A 308 -29.94 -45.04 24.78
N GLY A 309 -29.13 -45.97 24.26
CA GLY A 309 -29.58 -46.91 23.26
C GLY A 309 -28.58 -47.26 22.17
N ASP A 310 -27.94 -48.40 22.39
CA ASP A 310 -27.17 -49.25 21.47
C ASP A 310 -27.74 -49.29 20.04
N ASP A 311 -26.83 -49.27 19.05
CA ASP A 311 -26.81 -50.24 17.95
C ASP A 311 -25.60 -49.97 17.03
N GLU A 312 -24.62 -50.87 17.06
CA GLU A 312 -23.70 -51.06 15.94
C GLU A 312 -24.41 -51.81 14.80
N PRO A 313 -24.05 -51.61 13.54
CA PRO A 313 -23.25 -52.64 12.90
C PRO A 313 -22.15 -52.17 11.90
N GLU A 314 -21.06 -52.94 11.95
CA GLU A 314 -20.22 -53.48 10.88
C GLU A 314 -19.73 -52.56 9.73
N ALA A 315 -18.38 -52.53 9.66
CA ALA A 315 -17.59 -52.15 8.48
C ALA A 315 -17.70 -53.16 7.34
N PRO A 316 -17.34 -52.78 6.13
CA PRO A 316 -16.30 -53.54 5.42
C PRO A 316 -15.19 -52.69 4.75
N ASN A 317 -13.99 -53.11 5.05
CA ASN A 317 -12.81 -53.33 4.23
C ASN A 317 -12.73 -52.72 2.81
N GLY A 318 -11.63 -51.96 2.55
CA GLY A 318 -11.25 -51.72 1.15
C GLY A 318 -10.12 -50.74 0.88
N ARG A 319 -8.86 -51.21 1.01
CA ARG A 319 -7.70 -50.83 0.20
C ARG A 319 -7.05 -49.44 0.31
N ARG A 320 -5.89 -49.44 0.91
CA ARG A 320 -4.75 -48.53 0.80
C ARG A 320 -4.40 -48.23 -0.69
N LYS A 321 -4.16 -46.94 -1.00
CA LYS A 321 -3.17 -46.58 -2.03
C LYS A 321 -2.25 -45.52 -1.44
N GLN A 322 -1.01 -45.90 -1.26
CA GLN A 322 0.13 -45.04 -1.01
C GLN A 322 0.42 -44.21 -2.26
N GLY A 323 0.55 -42.89 -2.12
CA GLY A 323 1.09 -41.97 -3.12
C GLY A 323 2.28 -41.23 -2.51
N ARG A 324 3.47 -41.56 -3.00
CA ARG A 324 4.77 -40.98 -2.66
C ARG A 324 4.84 -39.48 -2.98
N TRP A 325 5.38 -38.75 -2.04
CA TRP A 325 6.03 -37.44 -2.30
C TRP A 325 7.54 -37.64 -2.22
N ALA A 326 8.26 -37.18 -3.22
CA ALA A 326 9.68 -36.82 -3.24
C ALA A 326 9.99 -36.04 -4.53
N PRO A 327 11.11 -35.31 -4.57
CA PRO A 327 11.50 -34.12 -3.79
C PRO A 327 11.29 -32.82 -4.58
#